data_59989613cefe65f5fcd6d8a1862c53f6
#
_entry.id   59989613cefe65f5fcd6d8a1862c53f6
#
_cell.length_a   1.000
_cell.length_b   1.000
_cell.length_c   1.000
_cell.angle_alpha   90.00
_cell.angle_beta   90.00
_cell.angle_gamma   90.00
#
_symmetry.space_group_name_H-M   'P 1'
#
loop_
_entity.id
_entity.type
_entity.pdbx_description
1 polymer ?
#
loop_
_entity_poly.entity_id
_entity_poly.type
_entity_poly.pdbx_seq_one_letter_code
_entity_poly.pdbx_strand_id
1 'polypeptide(L)'
;RIPSASKTMTSVDWLWLLHPALAVALVFPLLGAVLQLALQTRRRRLNPGKAPASSGSEHTALGRWLTSSVVAIQLIAYAVVILSQKPSQLDGMRSALLLLVLAGSVLALVALWRVRQASYRASFALLCWIGVIGLGMQPEIWRLSDNPLDPAFWQSHFWGGMGLTGLLLFSLAARPEILRQLRWRRLHLSANALAALIFLAQ
;
A
#
# COMPACT_ATOMS: atom_id res chain seq x y z
N ARG A 1 -28.67 -36.64 -7.70
CA ARG A 1 -27.85 -36.19 -8.87
C ARG A 1 -27.25 -34.81 -8.51
N ILE A 2 -25.97 -34.77 -8.27
CA ILE A 2 -25.19 -33.53 -8.09
C ILE A 2 -24.95 -33.02 -9.50
N PRO A 3 -25.35 -31.77 -9.86
CA PRO A 3 -25.00 -31.21 -11.14
C PRO A 3 -23.49 -30.82 -11.08
N SER A 4 -22.66 -31.55 -11.77
CA SER A 4 -21.28 -31.19 -12.06
C SER A 4 -21.26 -30.15 -13.17
N ALA A 5 -21.58 -28.93 -12.84
CA ALA A 5 -21.23 -27.81 -13.72
C ALA A 5 -19.80 -27.41 -13.40
N SER A 6 -18.83 -27.87 -14.16
CA SER A 6 -17.51 -27.26 -14.24
C SER A 6 -17.68 -25.85 -14.79
N LYS A 7 -17.81 -24.89 -13.90
CA LYS A 7 -17.91 -23.49 -14.29
C LYS A 7 -16.55 -23.09 -14.87
N THR A 8 -16.46 -22.99 -16.19
CA THR A 8 -15.26 -22.49 -16.85
C THR A 8 -15.01 -21.06 -16.36
N MET A 9 -13.78 -20.77 -15.93
CA MET A 9 -13.38 -19.44 -15.48
C MET A 9 -13.53 -18.44 -16.63
N THR A 10 -14.20 -17.34 -16.37
CA THR A 10 -14.33 -16.22 -17.30
C THR A 10 -13.09 -15.34 -17.28
N SER A 11 -12.91 -14.48 -18.28
CA SER A 11 -11.83 -13.49 -18.28
C SER A 11 -11.88 -12.53 -17.07
N VAL A 12 -13.07 -12.28 -16.54
CA VAL A 12 -13.27 -11.45 -15.33
C VAL A 12 -12.75 -12.17 -14.11
N ASP A 13 -12.95 -13.47 -13.98
CA ASP A 13 -12.46 -14.25 -12.83
C ASP A 13 -10.91 -14.19 -12.73
N TRP A 14 -10.22 -14.19 -13.88
CA TRP A 14 -8.77 -14.02 -13.93
C TRP A 14 -8.32 -12.64 -13.44
N LEU A 15 -9.06 -11.58 -13.76
CA LEU A 15 -8.76 -10.22 -13.27
C LEU A 15 -8.89 -10.13 -11.75
N TRP A 16 -9.86 -10.83 -11.14
CA TRP A 16 -10.00 -10.86 -9.67
C TRP A 16 -8.83 -11.56 -8.97
N LEU A 17 -8.16 -12.51 -9.63
CA LEU A 17 -6.97 -13.15 -9.09
C LEU A 17 -5.72 -12.25 -9.14
N LEU A 18 -5.73 -11.16 -9.90
CA LEU A 18 -4.57 -10.30 -10.09
C LEU A 18 -4.07 -9.68 -8.78
N HIS A 19 -4.99 -9.17 -7.94
CA HIS A 19 -4.64 -8.58 -6.65
C HIS A 19 -3.98 -9.59 -5.69
N PRO A 20 -4.57 -10.74 -5.36
CA PRO A 20 -3.93 -11.71 -4.46
C PRO A 20 -2.66 -12.31 -5.06
N ALA A 21 -2.60 -12.54 -6.37
CA ALA A 21 -1.40 -13.05 -7.03
C ALA A 21 -0.23 -12.07 -6.90
N LEU A 22 -0.46 -10.77 -7.15
CA LEU A 22 0.55 -9.74 -6.98
C LEU A 22 0.95 -9.53 -5.51
N ALA A 23 0.00 -9.64 -4.57
CA ALA A 23 0.31 -9.59 -3.15
C ALA A 23 1.29 -10.71 -2.76
N VAL A 24 1.00 -11.95 -3.17
CA VAL A 24 1.82 -13.12 -2.84
C VAL A 24 3.16 -13.11 -3.59
N ALA A 25 3.15 -12.81 -4.89
CA ALA A 25 4.36 -12.90 -5.72
C ALA A 25 5.32 -11.71 -5.55
N LEU A 26 4.82 -10.54 -5.15
CA LEU A 26 5.63 -9.31 -5.10
C LEU A 26 5.68 -8.71 -3.69
N VAL A 27 4.52 -8.46 -3.04
CA VAL A 27 4.50 -7.72 -1.77
C VAL A 27 5.09 -8.54 -0.63
N PHE A 28 4.71 -9.80 -0.45
CA PHE A 28 5.24 -10.63 0.64
C PHE A 28 6.76 -10.88 0.53
N PRO A 29 7.35 -11.20 -0.63
CA PRO A 29 8.80 -11.28 -0.76
C PRO A 29 9.51 -9.97 -0.46
N LEU A 30 8.99 -8.83 -0.95
CA LEU A 30 9.54 -7.51 -0.63
C LEU A 30 9.46 -7.21 0.86
N LEU A 31 8.34 -7.52 1.51
CA LEU A 31 8.17 -7.35 2.95
C LEU A 31 9.22 -8.15 3.73
N GLY A 32 9.40 -9.43 3.39
CA GLY A 32 10.42 -10.29 4.01
C GLY A 32 11.82 -9.71 3.88
N ALA A 33 12.20 -9.28 2.67
CA ALA A 33 13.49 -8.66 2.41
C ALA A 33 13.69 -7.34 3.18
N VAL A 34 12.66 -6.48 3.22
CA VAL A 34 12.70 -5.20 3.97
C VAL A 34 12.85 -5.45 5.46
N LEU A 35 12.13 -6.42 6.04
CA LEU A 35 12.25 -6.79 7.45
C LEU A 35 13.65 -7.35 7.78
N GLN A 36 14.19 -8.23 6.94
CA GLN A 36 15.53 -8.75 7.09
C GLN A 36 16.58 -7.63 7.09
N LEU A 37 16.51 -6.72 6.13
CA LEU A 37 17.41 -5.58 6.04
C LEU A 37 17.23 -4.57 7.19
N ALA A 38 16.03 -4.42 7.72
CA ALA A 38 15.78 -3.62 8.94
C ALA A 38 16.54 -4.20 10.14
N LEU A 39 16.47 -5.52 10.32
CA LEU A 39 17.21 -6.22 11.39
C LEU A 39 18.74 -6.12 11.20
N GLN A 40 19.23 -6.28 9.98
CA GLN A 40 20.65 -6.10 9.67
C GLN A 40 21.12 -4.66 9.94
N THR A 41 20.33 -3.67 9.53
CA THR A 41 20.61 -2.24 9.78
C THR A 41 20.66 -1.95 11.28
N ARG A 42 19.74 -2.54 12.06
CA ARG A 42 19.77 -2.45 13.53
C ARG A 42 21.00 -3.12 14.13
N ARG A 43 21.32 -4.35 13.71
CA ARG A 43 22.53 -5.08 14.16
C ARG A 43 23.80 -4.30 13.90
N ARG A 44 23.93 -3.69 12.72
CA ARG A 44 25.07 -2.85 12.36
C ARG A 44 25.22 -1.63 13.28
N ARG A 45 24.13 -1.01 13.68
CA ARG A 45 24.18 0.13 14.61
C ARG A 45 24.61 -0.26 16.01
N LEU A 46 24.22 -1.45 16.48
CA LEU A 46 24.56 -1.94 17.80
C LEU A 46 25.97 -2.54 17.85
N ASN A 47 26.40 -3.17 16.76
CA ASN A 47 27.68 -3.86 16.62
C ASN A 47 28.29 -3.55 15.25
N PRO A 48 29.04 -2.45 15.11
CA PRO A 48 29.73 -2.13 13.86
C PRO A 48 30.59 -3.29 13.39
N GLY A 49 30.48 -3.65 12.11
CA GLY A 49 31.22 -4.78 11.51
C GLY A 49 30.47 -6.12 11.45
N LYS A 50 29.34 -6.29 12.17
CA LYS A 50 28.55 -7.55 12.15
C LYS A 50 27.44 -7.59 11.06
N ALA A 51 27.31 -6.57 10.23
CA ALA A 51 26.37 -6.54 9.13
C ALA A 51 26.94 -5.72 7.96
N PRO A 52 26.52 -6.00 6.70
CA PRO A 52 27.02 -5.31 5.52
C PRO A 52 26.83 -3.79 5.57
N ALA A 53 27.79 -3.07 5.00
CA ALA A 53 27.74 -1.60 4.95
C ALA A 53 26.54 -1.08 4.15
N SER A 54 26.09 -1.83 3.13
CA SER A 54 24.99 -1.53 2.23
C SER A 54 23.60 -1.73 2.84
N SER A 55 23.45 -2.46 3.96
CA SER A 55 22.13 -2.85 4.49
C SER A 55 21.18 -1.67 4.74
N GLY A 56 21.69 -0.50 5.11
CA GLY A 56 20.87 0.70 5.31
C GLY A 56 20.34 1.32 4.01
N SER A 57 21.18 1.36 2.96
CA SER A 57 20.77 1.85 1.64
C SER A 57 19.82 0.89 0.94
N GLU A 58 20.10 -0.41 1.04
CA GLU A 58 19.24 -1.48 0.49
C GLU A 58 17.89 -1.51 1.18
N HIS A 59 17.84 -1.45 2.53
CA HIS A 59 16.58 -1.31 3.28
C HIS A 59 15.76 -0.12 2.78
N THR A 60 16.42 1.00 2.55
CA THR A 60 15.73 2.20 2.04
C THR A 60 15.21 2.01 0.62
N ALA A 61 16.01 1.41 -0.26
CA ALA A 61 15.63 1.18 -1.65
C ALA A 61 14.44 0.22 -1.73
N LEU A 62 14.51 -0.93 -1.05
CA LEU A 62 13.43 -1.92 -1.04
C LEU A 62 12.18 -1.42 -0.30
N GLY A 63 12.33 -0.60 0.76
CA GLY A 63 11.18 0.03 1.42
C GLY A 63 10.41 0.98 0.49
N ARG A 64 11.09 1.69 -0.42
CA ARG A 64 10.45 2.50 -1.48
C ARG A 64 9.67 1.62 -2.45
N TRP A 65 10.27 0.53 -2.90
CA TRP A 65 9.60 -0.42 -3.79
C TRP A 65 8.41 -1.09 -3.12
N LEU A 66 8.52 -1.52 -1.86
CA LEU A 66 7.42 -2.09 -1.09
C LEU A 66 6.24 -1.12 -1.00
N THR A 67 6.49 0.14 -0.60
CA THR A 67 5.44 1.17 -0.53
C THR A 67 4.76 1.37 -1.88
N SER A 68 5.56 1.50 -2.95
CA SER A 68 5.02 1.71 -4.30
C SER A 68 4.22 0.52 -4.81
N SER A 69 4.68 -0.71 -4.52
CA SER A 69 3.97 -1.94 -4.90
C SER A 69 2.63 -2.06 -4.17
N VAL A 70 2.57 -1.74 -2.86
CA VAL A 70 1.31 -1.74 -2.10
C VAL A 70 0.32 -0.75 -2.68
N VAL A 71 0.73 0.50 -2.94
CA VAL A 71 -0.14 1.50 -3.58
C VAL A 71 -0.60 1.03 -4.96
N ALA A 72 0.32 0.56 -5.80
CA ALA A 72 -0.01 0.13 -7.17
C ALA A 72 -1.00 -1.04 -7.17
N ILE A 73 -0.82 -2.03 -6.29
CA ILE A 73 -1.71 -3.20 -6.21
C ILE A 73 -3.09 -2.79 -5.71
N GLN A 74 -3.20 -1.85 -4.77
CA GLN A 74 -4.50 -1.30 -4.36
C GLN A 74 -5.20 -0.57 -5.50
N LEU A 75 -4.49 0.30 -6.24
CA LEU A 75 -5.05 1.01 -7.39
C LEU A 75 -5.52 0.04 -8.48
N ILE A 76 -4.76 -1.03 -8.75
CA ILE A 76 -5.14 -2.10 -9.68
C ILE A 76 -6.40 -2.81 -9.17
N ALA A 77 -6.46 -3.18 -7.89
CA ALA A 77 -7.62 -3.85 -7.31
C ALA A 77 -8.89 -3.00 -7.46
N TYR A 78 -8.81 -1.70 -7.15
CA TYR A 78 -9.96 -0.80 -7.30
C TYR A 78 -10.38 -0.65 -8.77
N ALA A 79 -9.42 -0.48 -9.67
CA ALA A 79 -9.72 -0.41 -11.10
C ALA A 79 -10.44 -1.69 -11.59
N VAL A 80 -9.95 -2.87 -11.20
CA VAL A 80 -10.59 -4.16 -11.55
C VAL A 80 -12.01 -4.23 -11.00
N VAL A 81 -12.21 -3.91 -9.72
CA VAL A 81 -13.54 -3.98 -9.09
C VAL A 81 -14.51 -2.99 -9.75
N ILE A 82 -14.13 -1.73 -9.90
CA ILE A 82 -14.99 -0.69 -10.49
C ILE A 82 -15.37 -1.04 -11.93
N LEU A 83 -14.41 -1.51 -12.73
CA LEU A 83 -14.66 -1.84 -14.13
C LEU A 83 -15.47 -3.14 -14.31
N SER A 84 -15.36 -4.09 -13.38
CA SER A 84 -16.00 -5.41 -13.51
C SER A 84 -17.40 -5.48 -12.91
N GLN A 85 -17.69 -4.73 -11.84
CA GLN A 85 -18.96 -4.90 -11.12
C GLN A 85 -20.15 -4.17 -11.76
N LYS A 86 -19.97 -2.93 -12.19
CA LYS A 86 -21.08 -2.10 -12.70
C LYS A 86 -20.66 -1.20 -13.86
N PRO A 87 -20.24 -1.77 -15.00
CA PRO A 87 -19.79 -0.98 -16.15
C PRO A 87 -20.87 -0.04 -16.69
N SER A 88 -22.15 -0.38 -16.53
CA SER A 88 -23.29 0.45 -16.97
C SER A 88 -23.51 1.72 -16.15
N GLN A 89 -22.89 1.83 -14.97
CA GLN A 89 -22.97 3.04 -14.12
C GLN A 89 -21.77 3.99 -14.34
N LEU A 90 -20.87 3.64 -15.23
CA LEU A 90 -19.73 4.45 -15.61
C LEU A 90 -20.12 5.37 -16.78
N ASP A 91 -20.71 6.52 -16.47
CA ASP A 91 -20.86 7.59 -17.44
C ASP A 91 -19.52 8.27 -17.77
N GLY A 92 -19.49 9.08 -18.82
CA GLY A 92 -18.25 9.73 -19.27
C GLY A 92 -17.63 10.65 -18.22
N MET A 93 -18.46 11.39 -17.46
CA MET A 93 -17.98 12.31 -16.42
C MET A 93 -17.38 11.55 -15.24
N ARG A 94 -18.07 10.53 -14.75
CA ARG A 94 -17.59 9.71 -13.64
C ARG A 94 -16.29 8.99 -14.01
N SER A 95 -16.21 8.43 -15.21
CA SER A 95 -15.01 7.79 -15.72
C SER A 95 -13.82 8.75 -15.78
N ALA A 96 -14.04 9.97 -16.26
CA ALA A 96 -13.01 11.01 -16.32
C ALA A 96 -12.50 11.40 -14.92
N LEU A 97 -13.41 11.57 -13.95
CA LEU A 97 -13.04 11.87 -12.56
C LEU A 97 -12.24 10.73 -11.91
N LEU A 98 -12.66 9.48 -12.09
CA LEU A 98 -11.95 8.32 -11.56
C LEU A 98 -10.55 8.20 -12.17
N LEU A 99 -10.41 8.41 -13.47
CA LEU A 99 -9.11 8.42 -14.15
C LEU A 99 -8.23 9.58 -13.67
N LEU A 100 -8.81 10.76 -13.42
CA LEU A 100 -8.07 11.91 -12.89
C LEU A 100 -7.52 11.60 -11.49
N VAL A 101 -8.34 11.01 -10.60
CA VAL A 101 -7.92 10.64 -9.25
C VAL A 101 -6.87 9.53 -9.29
N LEU A 102 -7.04 8.53 -10.16
CA LEU A 102 -6.07 7.46 -10.36
C LEU A 102 -4.72 8.03 -10.83
N ALA A 103 -4.73 8.82 -11.91
CA ALA A 103 -3.53 9.46 -12.45
C ALA A 103 -2.87 10.39 -11.42
N GLY A 104 -3.67 11.20 -10.71
CA GLY A 104 -3.20 12.07 -9.63
C GLY A 104 -2.51 11.30 -8.50
N SER A 105 -3.05 10.15 -8.10
CA SER A 105 -2.46 9.27 -7.08
C SER A 105 -1.11 8.71 -7.53
N VAL A 106 -1.03 8.25 -8.78
CA VAL A 106 0.23 7.74 -9.37
C VAL A 106 1.25 8.87 -9.51
N LEU A 107 0.86 10.03 -10.00
CA LEU A 107 1.74 11.19 -10.13
C LEU A 107 2.24 11.69 -8.77
N ALA A 108 1.39 11.71 -7.74
CA ALA A 108 1.77 12.05 -6.38
C ALA A 108 2.80 11.06 -5.82
N LEU A 109 2.63 9.76 -6.06
CA LEU A 109 3.60 8.74 -5.68
C LEU A 109 4.94 8.93 -6.40
N VAL A 110 4.93 9.20 -7.70
CA VAL A 110 6.15 9.47 -8.50
C VAL A 110 6.83 10.76 -8.03
N ALA A 111 6.07 11.82 -7.76
CA ALA A 111 6.59 13.07 -7.23
C ALA A 111 7.24 12.87 -5.86
N LEU A 112 6.64 12.05 -4.98
CA LEU A 112 7.20 11.70 -3.67
C LEU A 112 8.60 11.07 -3.77
N TRP A 113 8.90 10.36 -4.87
CA TRP A 113 10.25 9.82 -5.11
C TRP A 113 11.28 10.88 -5.48
N ARG A 114 10.86 11.99 -6.06
CA ARG A 114 11.70 13.03 -6.66
C ARG A 114 11.93 14.24 -5.74
N VAL A 115 10.92 14.61 -4.96
CA VAL A 115 10.96 15.84 -4.15
C VAL A 115 11.86 15.70 -2.93
N ARG A 116 12.58 16.78 -2.62
CA ARG A 116 13.53 16.84 -1.49
C ARG A 116 12.98 17.60 -0.29
N GLN A 117 12.16 18.60 -0.52
CA GLN A 117 11.60 19.48 0.54
C GLN A 117 10.56 18.73 1.38
N ALA A 118 10.63 18.83 2.70
CA ALA A 118 9.80 18.08 3.64
C ALA A 118 8.30 18.34 3.46
N SER A 119 7.90 19.60 3.27
CA SER A 119 6.50 19.96 3.03
C SER A 119 5.94 19.30 1.79
N TYR A 120 6.64 19.35 0.66
CA TYR A 120 6.18 18.68 -0.57
C TYR A 120 6.13 17.16 -0.43
N ARG A 121 7.08 16.54 0.29
CA ARG A 121 6.99 15.09 0.55
C ARG A 121 5.72 14.75 1.35
N ALA A 122 5.44 15.50 2.40
CA ALA A 122 4.23 15.33 3.19
C ALA A 122 2.95 15.54 2.35
N SER A 123 2.91 16.61 1.54
CA SER A 123 1.78 16.91 0.66
C SER A 123 1.54 15.79 -0.38
N PHE A 124 2.58 15.31 -1.06
CA PHE A 124 2.42 14.25 -2.06
C PHE A 124 2.08 12.89 -1.44
N ALA A 125 2.60 12.58 -0.25
CA ALA A 125 2.19 11.38 0.46
C ALA A 125 0.70 11.46 0.86
N LEU A 126 0.26 12.60 1.36
CA LEU A 126 -1.14 12.83 1.73
C LEU A 126 -2.06 12.81 0.50
N LEU A 127 -1.69 13.48 -0.59
CA LEU A 127 -2.45 13.47 -1.85
C LEU A 127 -2.59 12.05 -2.42
N CYS A 128 -1.50 11.27 -2.41
CA CYS A 128 -1.54 9.88 -2.83
C CYS A 128 -2.51 9.08 -1.94
N TRP A 129 -2.41 9.23 -0.62
CA TRP A 129 -3.27 8.51 0.32
C TRP A 129 -4.75 8.89 0.20
N ILE A 130 -5.06 10.18 0.11
CA ILE A 130 -6.43 10.68 -0.10
C ILE A 130 -6.99 10.17 -1.43
N GLY A 131 -6.19 10.14 -2.50
CA GLY A 131 -6.59 9.61 -3.79
C GLY A 131 -6.91 8.11 -3.73
N VAL A 132 -6.09 7.31 -3.03
CA VAL A 132 -6.34 5.89 -2.80
C VAL A 132 -7.63 5.69 -1.99
N ILE A 133 -7.84 6.48 -0.91
CA ILE A 133 -9.09 6.46 -0.14
C ILE A 133 -10.28 6.83 -1.04
N GLY A 134 -10.19 7.91 -1.81
CA GLY A 134 -11.27 8.37 -2.68
C GLY A 134 -11.70 7.34 -3.73
N LEU A 135 -10.74 6.61 -4.32
CA LEU A 135 -11.04 5.48 -5.21
C LEU A 135 -11.66 4.31 -4.44
N GLY A 136 -11.15 4.02 -3.26
CA GLY A 136 -11.66 2.93 -2.42
C GLY A 136 -13.04 3.20 -1.79
N MET A 137 -13.46 4.47 -1.71
CA MET A 137 -14.80 4.86 -1.22
C MET A 137 -15.89 4.74 -2.28
N GLN A 138 -15.56 4.27 -3.49
CA GLN A 138 -16.57 4.06 -4.53
C GLN A 138 -17.57 2.95 -4.13
N PRO A 139 -18.84 3.04 -4.59
CA PRO A 139 -19.89 2.11 -4.17
C PRO A 139 -19.68 0.67 -4.61
N GLU A 140 -18.83 0.43 -5.60
CA GLU A 140 -18.46 -0.91 -6.05
C GLU A 140 -17.50 -1.62 -5.08
N ILE A 141 -16.76 -0.85 -4.26
CA ILE A 141 -15.78 -1.42 -3.33
C ILE A 141 -16.50 -1.85 -2.06
N TRP A 142 -16.51 -3.15 -1.83
CA TRP A 142 -17.15 -3.72 -0.64
C TRP A 142 -16.36 -3.44 0.62
N ARG A 143 -17.05 -3.01 1.67
CA ARG A 143 -16.52 -2.73 3.00
C ARG A 143 -17.47 -3.31 4.05
N LEU A 144 -16.91 -3.85 5.13
CA LEU A 144 -17.71 -4.44 6.20
C LEU A 144 -18.49 -3.38 6.99
N SER A 145 -17.81 -2.30 7.36
CA SER A 145 -18.38 -1.14 8.03
C SER A 145 -17.49 0.08 7.81
N ASP A 146 -18.08 1.26 7.73
CA ASP A 146 -17.38 2.55 7.66
C ASP A 146 -17.40 3.28 9.03
N ASN A 147 -17.97 2.66 10.06
CA ASN A 147 -18.01 3.21 11.41
C ASN A 147 -16.85 2.68 12.27
N PRO A 148 -15.89 3.52 12.71
CA PRO A 148 -14.75 3.09 13.53
C PRO A 148 -15.14 2.53 14.92
N LEU A 149 -16.38 2.79 15.39
CA LEU A 149 -16.90 2.24 16.64
C LEU A 149 -17.49 0.83 16.47
N ASP A 150 -17.69 0.40 15.23
CA ASP A 150 -18.15 -0.94 14.91
C ASP A 150 -16.95 -1.90 14.84
N PRO A 151 -16.95 -3.04 15.56
CA PRO A 151 -15.89 -4.06 15.43
C PRO A 151 -15.64 -4.52 13.99
N ALA A 152 -16.66 -4.54 13.13
CA ALA A 152 -16.55 -4.92 11.72
C ALA A 152 -15.62 -3.97 10.92
N PHE A 153 -15.50 -2.70 11.30
CA PHE A 153 -14.54 -1.77 10.72
C PHE A 153 -13.10 -2.30 10.84
N TRP A 154 -12.72 -2.77 12.01
CA TRP A 154 -11.37 -3.26 12.30
C TRP A 154 -11.05 -4.63 11.69
N GLN A 155 -12.09 -5.37 11.30
CA GLN A 155 -11.98 -6.64 10.56
C GLN A 155 -11.96 -6.43 9.04
N SER A 156 -12.20 -5.21 8.58
CA SER A 156 -12.25 -4.89 7.16
C SER A 156 -10.86 -4.90 6.54
N HIS A 157 -10.65 -5.78 5.55
CA HIS A 157 -9.45 -5.76 4.70
C HIS A 157 -9.21 -4.38 4.08
N PHE A 158 -10.27 -3.68 3.69
CA PHE A 158 -10.20 -2.34 3.14
C PHE A 158 -9.54 -1.35 4.11
N TRP A 159 -10.06 -1.22 5.35
CA TRP A 159 -9.54 -0.26 6.32
C TRP A 159 -8.15 -0.63 6.83
N GLY A 160 -7.87 -1.93 6.98
CA GLY A 160 -6.52 -2.43 7.24
C GLY A 160 -5.55 -2.02 6.14
N GLY A 161 -5.92 -2.20 4.88
CA GLY A 161 -5.14 -1.78 3.72
C GLY A 161 -4.92 -0.27 3.66
N MET A 162 -5.95 0.55 4.01
CA MET A 162 -5.82 2.02 4.09
C MET A 162 -4.83 2.45 5.17
N GLY A 163 -4.94 1.88 6.37
CA GLY A 163 -4.03 2.15 7.47
C GLY A 163 -2.60 1.76 7.12
N LEU A 164 -2.41 0.58 6.57
CA LEU A 164 -1.12 0.08 6.10
C LEU A 164 -0.48 1.04 5.08
N THR A 165 -1.23 1.44 4.06
CA THR A 165 -0.76 2.37 3.02
C THR A 165 -0.35 3.72 3.60
N GLY A 166 -1.14 4.27 4.53
CA GLY A 166 -0.80 5.50 5.24
C GLY A 166 0.52 5.40 6.01
N LEU A 167 0.74 4.29 6.75
CA LEU A 167 1.98 4.04 7.50
C LEU A 167 3.21 3.90 6.59
N LEU A 168 3.06 3.23 5.45
CA LEU A 168 4.14 3.08 4.47
C LEU A 168 4.46 4.41 3.77
N LEU A 169 3.45 5.18 3.35
CA LEU A 169 3.62 6.51 2.76
C LEU A 169 4.25 7.50 3.75
N PHE A 170 3.85 7.46 5.03
CA PHE A 170 4.50 8.20 6.11
C PHE A 170 5.99 7.85 6.20
N SER A 171 6.33 6.56 6.24
CA SER A 171 7.71 6.10 6.31
C SER A 171 8.55 6.56 5.12
N LEU A 172 7.96 6.57 3.92
CA LEU A 172 8.61 7.05 2.71
C LEU A 172 8.82 8.57 2.73
N ALA A 173 7.80 9.34 3.13
CA ALA A 173 7.86 10.80 3.19
C ALA A 173 8.86 11.30 4.25
N ALA A 174 8.86 10.67 5.43
CA ALA A 174 9.71 11.06 6.56
C ALA A 174 11.15 10.51 6.51
N ARG A 175 11.55 9.84 5.42
CA ARG A 175 12.85 9.17 5.29
C ARG A 175 14.06 10.04 5.69
N PRO A 176 14.26 11.27 5.21
CA PRO A 176 15.43 12.09 5.57
C PRO A 176 15.46 12.42 7.06
N GLU A 177 14.31 12.66 7.68
CA GLU A 177 14.16 12.93 9.09
C GLU A 177 14.47 11.70 9.94
N ILE A 178 14.03 10.51 9.49
CA ILE A 178 14.33 9.22 10.12
C ILE A 178 15.83 8.94 10.15
N LEU A 179 16.56 9.33 9.11
CA LEU A 179 18.01 9.15 9.06
C LEU A 179 18.76 10.08 10.01
N ARG A 180 18.23 11.30 10.28
CA ARG A 180 18.90 12.35 11.03
C ARG A 180 18.50 12.42 12.50
N GLN A 181 17.25 12.09 12.86
CA GLN A 181 16.68 12.36 14.19
C GLN A 181 16.16 11.09 14.86
N LEU A 182 16.51 10.90 16.15
CA LEU A 182 16.13 9.72 16.92
C LEU A 182 14.59 9.62 17.10
N ARG A 183 13.89 10.73 17.31
CA ARG A 183 12.42 10.76 17.45
C ARG A 183 11.72 10.21 16.22
N TRP A 184 12.12 10.61 15.03
CA TRP A 184 11.55 10.12 13.77
C TRP A 184 11.87 8.64 13.53
N ARG A 185 13.05 8.20 13.98
CA ARG A 185 13.44 6.78 13.94
C ARG A 185 12.58 5.92 14.86
N ARG A 186 12.24 6.42 16.06
CA ARG A 186 11.31 5.73 16.97
C ARG A 186 9.92 5.66 16.39
N LEU A 187 9.39 6.75 15.83
CA LEU A 187 8.09 6.78 15.16
C LEU A 187 8.05 5.82 13.96
N HIS A 188 9.10 5.81 13.15
CA HIS A 188 9.21 4.85 12.03
C HIS A 188 9.21 3.40 12.52
N LEU A 189 9.90 3.09 13.60
CA LEU A 189 9.89 1.74 14.18
C LEU A 189 8.48 1.35 14.63
N SER A 190 7.79 2.21 15.37
CA SER A 190 6.42 1.95 15.84
C SER A 190 5.45 1.82 14.68
N ALA A 191 5.52 2.73 13.69
CA ALA A 191 4.67 2.69 12.50
C ALA A 191 4.87 1.39 11.69
N ASN A 192 6.12 0.93 11.53
CA ASN A 192 6.39 -0.31 10.78
C ASN A 192 6.10 -1.56 11.60
N ALA A 193 6.19 -1.53 12.94
CA ALA A 193 5.69 -2.62 13.77
C ALA A 193 4.17 -2.77 13.64
N LEU A 194 3.43 -1.65 13.68
CA LEU A 194 1.99 -1.65 13.42
C LEU A 194 1.67 -2.12 11.99
N ALA A 195 2.41 -1.65 10.99
CA ALA A 195 2.25 -2.08 9.61
C ALA A 195 2.47 -3.60 9.46
N ALA A 196 3.48 -4.17 10.13
CA ALA A 196 3.73 -5.61 10.13
C ALA A 196 2.57 -6.39 10.77
N LEU A 197 2.00 -5.90 11.88
CA LEU A 197 0.83 -6.52 12.50
C LEU A 197 -0.39 -6.47 11.56
N ILE A 198 -0.62 -5.36 10.89
CA ILE A 198 -1.70 -5.25 9.89
C ILE A 198 -1.47 -6.25 8.75
N PHE A 199 -0.25 -6.38 8.22
CA PHE A 199 0.06 -7.37 7.18
C PHE A 199 -0.23 -8.81 7.62
N LEU A 200 0.01 -9.13 8.88
CA LEU A 200 -0.28 -10.47 9.43
C LEU A 200 -1.78 -10.72 9.60
N ALA A 201 -2.57 -9.67 9.77
CA ALA A 201 -4.02 -9.74 9.98
C ALA A 201 -4.82 -9.71 8.67
N GLN A 202 -4.21 -9.35 7.53
CA GLN A 202 -4.87 -9.26 6.22
C GLN A 202 -4.74 -10.56 5.43
#